data_a6f4a12fb568e21605592c0ac719c880
#
_entry.id   a6f4a12fb568e21605592c0ac719c880
#
_cell.length_a   1.000
_cell.length_b   1.000
_cell.length_c   1.000
_cell.angle_alpha   90.00
_cell.angle_beta   90.00
_cell.angle_gamma   90.00
#
_symmetry.space_group_name_H-M   'P 1'
#
loop_
_entity.id
_entity.type
_entity.pdbx_description
1 polymer ?
#
loop_
_entity_poly.entity_id
_entity_poly.type
_entity_poly.pdbx_seq_one_letter_code
_entity_poly.pdbx_strand_id
1 'polypeptide(L)'
;IGGGDTGSDCVGTANRHKAANVTQIEIMPQPPVGHNPTTPWPLYPQVLKTSSSHEEGCIRRWNLASVRFIGEKNTLEGVEVEEVEWLPAKNGGRPEMWKTGRTEIIEADLVFLAMGFIHPEQEGLIKELSIAVDTRGNIAVDPGTNRIADTNIFASGDAVSGASLVVRAMASGRKAAAAIDKYLHPHKS
;
A
#
# COMPACT_ATOMS: atom_id res chain seq x y z
N ILE A 1 1.15 5.75 -10.50
CA ILE A 1 1.74 4.42 -10.32
C ILE A 1 1.08 3.76 -9.12
N GLY A 2 0.40 2.60 -9.31
CA GLY A 2 -0.33 1.83 -8.32
C GLY A 2 -1.80 1.64 -8.70
N GLY A 3 -2.31 0.40 -8.57
CA GLY A 3 -3.66 -0.02 -8.97
C GLY A 3 -4.68 -0.09 -7.83
N GLY A 4 -4.33 0.37 -6.62
CA GLY A 4 -5.19 0.38 -5.45
C GLY A 4 -6.14 1.58 -5.38
N ASP A 5 -6.84 1.73 -4.25
CA ASP A 5 -7.83 2.78 -4.04
C ASP A 5 -7.21 4.20 -4.17
N THR A 6 -6.01 4.41 -3.62
CA THR A 6 -5.29 5.69 -3.78
C THR A 6 -4.98 6.00 -5.26
N GLY A 7 -4.59 4.98 -6.04
CA GLY A 7 -4.37 5.15 -7.48
C GLY A 7 -5.65 5.52 -8.22
N SER A 8 -6.77 4.91 -7.85
CA SER A 8 -8.09 5.26 -8.37
C SER A 8 -8.48 6.72 -8.07
N ASP A 9 -8.24 7.18 -6.84
CA ASP A 9 -8.51 8.57 -6.45
C ASP A 9 -7.63 9.56 -7.23
N CYS A 10 -6.36 9.20 -7.48
CA CYS A 10 -5.48 9.99 -8.34
C CYS A 10 -6.01 10.09 -9.77
N VAL A 11 -6.55 9.00 -10.33
CA VAL A 11 -7.17 8.99 -11.68
C VAL A 11 -8.32 9.98 -11.75
N GLY A 12 -9.30 9.90 -10.85
CA GLY A 12 -10.45 10.81 -10.85
C GLY A 12 -10.03 12.27 -10.61
N THR A 13 -9.07 12.49 -9.72
CA THR A 13 -8.55 13.83 -9.46
C THR A 13 -7.88 14.42 -10.70
N ALA A 14 -7.02 13.66 -11.39
CA ALA A 14 -6.36 14.11 -12.62
C ALA A 14 -7.37 14.46 -13.71
N ASN A 15 -8.41 13.64 -13.92
CA ASN A 15 -9.47 13.92 -14.88
C ASN A 15 -10.22 15.21 -14.54
N ARG A 16 -10.60 15.43 -13.29
CA ARG A 16 -11.28 16.66 -12.83
C ARG A 16 -10.40 17.90 -12.96
N HIS A 17 -9.09 17.74 -12.90
CA HIS A 17 -8.10 18.77 -13.21
C HIS A 17 -7.81 18.91 -14.71
N LYS A 18 -8.58 18.21 -15.56
CA LYS A 18 -8.51 18.30 -17.03
C LYS A 18 -7.19 17.82 -17.61
N ALA A 19 -6.61 16.77 -17.06
CA ALA A 19 -5.48 16.09 -17.69
C ALA A 19 -5.91 15.61 -19.10
N ALA A 20 -5.04 15.81 -20.09
CA ALA A 20 -5.32 15.38 -21.47
C ALA A 20 -5.41 13.86 -21.58
N ASN A 21 -4.54 13.16 -20.85
CA ASN A 21 -4.52 11.71 -20.75
C ASN A 21 -4.18 11.30 -19.32
N VAL A 22 -4.77 10.20 -18.87
CA VAL A 22 -4.44 9.57 -17.57
C VAL A 22 -4.08 8.11 -17.82
N THR A 23 -2.88 7.70 -17.44
CA THR A 23 -2.43 6.31 -17.50
C THR A 23 -2.16 5.82 -16.08
N GLN A 24 -2.78 4.72 -15.70
CA GLN A 24 -2.53 4.02 -14.44
C GLN A 24 -1.74 2.75 -14.73
N ILE A 25 -0.59 2.59 -14.09
CA ILE A 25 0.22 1.37 -14.19
C ILE A 25 0.24 0.61 -12.87
N GLU A 26 0.23 -0.72 -12.97
CA GLU A 26 0.28 -1.63 -11.84
C GLU A 26 1.31 -2.74 -12.11
N ILE A 27 2.12 -3.05 -11.11
CA ILE A 27 3.14 -4.09 -11.18
C ILE A 27 2.53 -5.50 -11.17
N MET A 28 1.37 -5.65 -10.54
CA MET A 28 0.66 -6.93 -10.48
C MET A 28 -0.05 -7.25 -11.80
N PRO A 29 -0.34 -8.54 -12.04
CA PRO A 29 -1.16 -8.93 -13.19
C PRO A 29 -2.57 -8.34 -13.09
N GLN A 30 -3.20 -8.19 -14.25
CA GLN A 30 -4.59 -7.79 -14.28
C GLN A 30 -5.45 -8.80 -13.52
N PRO A 31 -6.23 -8.34 -12.52
CA PRO A 31 -7.17 -9.22 -11.85
C PRO A 31 -8.23 -9.76 -12.81
N PRO A 32 -8.75 -10.98 -12.57
CA PRO A 32 -9.80 -11.56 -13.41
C PRO A 32 -11.07 -10.73 -13.34
N VAL A 33 -11.83 -10.74 -14.45
CA VAL A 33 -13.16 -10.13 -14.51
C VAL A 33 -14.17 -11.11 -13.91
N GLY A 34 -14.81 -10.72 -12.79
CA GLY A 34 -15.84 -11.52 -12.14
C GLY A 34 -15.31 -12.62 -11.20
N HIS A 35 -16.19 -13.53 -10.81
CA HIS A 35 -15.87 -14.58 -9.86
C HIS A 35 -14.81 -15.54 -10.41
N ASN A 36 -13.85 -15.83 -9.53
CA ASN A 36 -12.75 -16.73 -9.83
C ASN A 36 -12.79 -17.93 -8.84
N PRO A 37 -12.66 -19.17 -9.33
CA PRO A 37 -12.63 -20.36 -8.47
C PRO A 37 -11.51 -20.35 -7.41
N THR A 38 -10.41 -19.62 -7.65
CA THR A 38 -9.29 -19.52 -6.71
C THR A 38 -9.55 -18.59 -5.54
N THR A 39 -10.60 -17.75 -5.60
CA THR A 39 -10.98 -16.81 -4.55
C THR A 39 -12.46 -16.90 -4.21
N PRO A 40 -12.93 -18.06 -3.66
CA PRO A 40 -14.33 -18.21 -3.29
C PRO A 40 -14.71 -17.29 -2.13
N TRP A 41 -15.99 -16.90 -2.07
CA TRP A 41 -16.53 -16.24 -0.87
C TRP A 41 -16.33 -17.13 0.38
N PRO A 42 -15.96 -16.60 1.56
CA PRO A 42 -15.89 -15.20 1.95
C PRO A 42 -14.51 -14.55 1.76
N LEU A 43 -13.56 -15.24 1.17
CA LEU A 43 -12.28 -14.63 0.80
C LEU A 43 -12.59 -13.55 -0.24
N TYR A 44 -12.31 -12.31 0.09
CA TYR A 44 -12.60 -11.20 -0.81
C TYR A 44 -11.93 -11.46 -2.17
N PRO A 45 -12.69 -11.73 -3.23
CA PRO A 45 -12.10 -12.17 -4.48
C PRO A 45 -11.22 -11.07 -5.06
N GLN A 46 -10.04 -11.44 -5.49
CA GLN A 46 -9.19 -10.58 -6.32
C GLN A 46 -9.83 -10.48 -7.71
N VAL A 47 -10.75 -9.53 -7.85
CA VAL A 47 -11.43 -9.24 -9.12
C VAL A 47 -11.05 -7.86 -9.60
N LEU A 48 -11.12 -7.66 -10.91
CA LEU A 48 -10.92 -6.35 -11.51
C LEU A 48 -12.03 -5.41 -11.01
N LYS A 49 -11.62 -4.41 -10.25
CA LYS A 49 -12.52 -3.35 -9.78
C LYS A 49 -12.41 -2.15 -10.72
N THR A 50 -13.55 -1.65 -11.12
CA THR A 50 -13.66 -0.36 -11.83
C THR A 50 -14.45 0.56 -10.92
N SER A 51 -13.83 1.64 -10.48
CA SER A 51 -14.48 2.67 -9.67
C SER A 51 -15.07 3.76 -10.58
N SER A 52 -15.93 4.61 -10.02
CA SER A 52 -16.42 5.81 -10.71
C SER A 52 -15.28 6.70 -11.23
N SER A 53 -14.17 6.78 -10.51
CA SER A 53 -12.98 7.51 -10.96
C SER A 53 -12.37 6.93 -12.24
N HIS A 54 -12.34 5.60 -12.38
CA HIS A 54 -11.88 4.97 -13.61
C HIS A 54 -12.85 5.21 -14.80
N GLU A 55 -14.15 5.31 -14.52
CA GLU A 55 -15.18 5.59 -15.52
C GLU A 55 -15.06 7.03 -16.08
N GLU A 56 -14.45 7.96 -15.36
CA GLU A 56 -14.13 9.31 -15.83
C GLU A 56 -13.09 9.30 -16.98
N GLY A 57 -12.33 8.18 -17.15
CA GLY A 57 -11.38 7.97 -18.23
C GLY A 57 -9.98 7.63 -17.73
N CYS A 58 -9.45 6.48 -18.17
CA CYS A 58 -8.10 6.06 -17.79
C CYS A 58 -7.62 4.92 -18.70
N ILE A 59 -6.37 4.97 -19.12
CA ILE A 59 -5.66 3.83 -19.69
C ILE A 59 -5.08 3.03 -18.54
N ARG A 60 -5.55 1.81 -18.31
CA ARG A 60 -5.05 0.94 -17.24
C ARG A 60 -4.11 -0.10 -17.82
N ARG A 61 -2.95 -0.24 -17.22
CA ARG A 61 -1.89 -1.17 -17.66
C ARG A 61 -1.36 -1.96 -16.48
N TRP A 62 -1.14 -3.25 -16.67
CA TRP A 62 -0.68 -4.19 -15.66
C TRP A 62 0.64 -4.83 -16.07
N ASN A 63 1.28 -5.55 -15.13
CA ASN A 63 2.59 -6.18 -15.33
C ASN A 63 3.68 -5.19 -15.74
N LEU A 64 3.64 -3.97 -15.21
CA LEU A 64 4.62 -2.93 -15.50
C LEU A 64 5.31 -2.46 -14.23
N ALA A 65 6.62 -2.67 -14.15
CA ALA A 65 7.47 -2.10 -13.11
C ALA A 65 8.03 -0.75 -13.57
N SER A 66 7.90 0.29 -12.77
CA SER A 66 8.61 1.55 -13.03
C SER A 66 10.10 1.39 -12.75
N VAL A 67 10.93 1.80 -13.70
CA VAL A 67 12.39 1.68 -13.62
C VAL A 67 13.03 3.00 -13.21
N ARG A 68 12.70 4.07 -13.91
CA ARG A 68 13.21 5.43 -13.64
C ARG A 68 12.33 6.50 -14.26
N PHE A 69 12.44 7.70 -13.73
CA PHE A 69 11.86 8.90 -14.33
C PHE A 69 12.84 9.48 -15.35
N ILE A 70 12.29 9.98 -16.44
CA ILE A 70 13.05 10.61 -17.53
C ILE A 70 12.66 12.07 -17.59
N GLY A 71 13.64 12.94 -17.76
CA GLY A 71 13.42 14.38 -17.90
C GLY A 71 14.71 15.17 -17.83
N GLU A 72 14.62 16.44 -18.12
CA GLU A 72 15.72 17.39 -18.06
C GLU A 72 15.34 18.63 -17.25
N LYS A 73 16.32 19.23 -16.60
CA LYS A 73 16.20 20.53 -15.90
C LYS A 73 15.00 20.63 -14.95
N ASN A 74 14.75 19.59 -14.16
CA ASN A 74 13.61 19.45 -13.25
C ASN A 74 12.24 19.36 -13.93
N THR A 75 12.19 19.07 -15.23
CA THR A 75 10.95 18.81 -15.96
C THR A 75 10.85 17.32 -16.26
N LEU A 76 9.76 16.71 -15.84
CA LEU A 76 9.46 15.31 -16.16
C LEU A 76 9.00 15.23 -17.62
N GLU A 77 9.50 14.23 -18.35
CA GLU A 77 9.12 13.94 -19.74
C GLU A 77 8.51 12.55 -19.88
N GLY A 78 8.77 11.66 -18.91
CA GLY A 78 8.24 10.32 -18.96
C GLY A 78 8.73 9.40 -17.86
N VAL A 79 8.21 8.18 -17.91
CA VAL A 79 8.59 7.07 -17.02
C VAL A 79 9.04 5.90 -17.89
N GLU A 80 10.26 5.44 -17.69
CA GLU A 80 10.69 4.15 -18.22
C GLU A 80 10.07 3.03 -17.38
N VAL A 81 9.36 2.14 -18.04
CA VAL A 81 8.75 0.96 -17.44
C VAL A 81 9.30 -0.31 -18.07
N GLU A 82 9.32 -1.38 -17.30
CA GLU A 82 9.75 -2.71 -17.75
C GLU A 82 8.60 -3.69 -17.53
N GLU A 83 8.31 -4.49 -18.55
CA GLU A 83 7.34 -5.55 -18.44
C GLU A 83 7.83 -6.65 -17.50
N VAL A 84 6.93 -7.12 -16.64
CA VAL A 84 7.21 -8.18 -15.67
C VAL A 84 6.25 -9.35 -15.82
N GLU A 85 6.73 -10.54 -15.47
CA GLU A 85 5.95 -11.76 -15.38
C GLU A 85 5.92 -12.28 -13.95
N TRP A 86 4.78 -12.84 -13.53
CA TRP A 86 4.59 -13.41 -12.21
C TRP A 86 4.48 -14.93 -12.32
N LEU A 87 5.47 -15.65 -11.82
CA LEU A 87 5.52 -17.09 -11.85
C LEU A 87 5.09 -17.68 -10.50
N PRO A 88 4.29 -18.76 -10.50
CA PRO A 88 3.98 -19.48 -9.27
C PRO A 88 5.26 -19.94 -8.57
N ALA A 89 5.35 -19.73 -7.27
CA ALA A 89 6.49 -20.23 -6.49
C ALA A 89 6.52 -21.76 -6.53
N LYS A 90 7.70 -22.35 -6.72
CA LYS A 90 7.91 -23.80 -6.80
C LYS A 90 7.42 -24.57 -5.57
N ASN A 91 7.32 -23.92 -4.41
CA ASN A 91 6.98 -24.52 -3.11
C ASN A 91 5.64 -24.02 -2.54
N GLY A 92 4.71 -23.53 -3.38
CA GLY A 92 3.42 -23.01 -2.91
C GLY A 92 3.51 -21.69 -2.13
N GLY A 93 4.65 -20.99 -2.21
CA GLY A 93 4.88 -19.68 -1.61
C GLY A 93 4.24 -18.54 -2.40
N ARG A 94 4.73 -17.34 -2.18
CA ARG A 94 4.29 -16.16 -2.94
C ARG A 94 4.84 -16.24 -4.38
N PRO A 95 4.05 -15.81 -5.38
CA PRO A 95 4.54 -15.71 -6.75
C PRO A 95 5.83 -14.87 -6.83
N GLU A 96 6.74 -15.27 -7.69
CA GLU A 96 7.99 -14.58 -7.94
C GLU A 96 7.87 -13.70 -9.18
N MET A 97 8.36 -12.46 -9.06
CA MET A 97 8.38 -11.51 -10.17
C MET A 97 9.65 -11.67 -11.00
N TRP A 98 9.48 -11.76 -12.30
CA TRP A 98 10.57 -11.82 -13.27
C TRP A 98 10.50 -10.62 -14.21
N LYS A 99 11.63 -10.00 -14.44
CA LYS A 99 11.80 -8.94 -15.43
C LYS A 99 12.01 -9.54 -16.81
N THR A 100 11.24 -9.11 -17.79
CA THR A 100 11.30 -9.66 -19.15
C THR A 100 12.43 -9.03 -20.00
N GLY A 101 12.99 -7.90 -19.58
CA GLY A 101 13.92 -7.10 -20.34
C GLY A 101 13.26 -6.20 -21.40
N ARG A 102 11.94 -6.28 -21.58
CA ARG A 102 11.21 -5.40 -22.49
C ARG A 102 10.86 -4.11 -21.78
N THR A 103 11.46 -3.02 -22.25
CA THR A 103 11.23 -1.68 -21.69
C THR A 103 10.54 -0.78 -22.71
N GLU A 104 9.80 0.19 -22.21
CA GLU A 104 9.21 1.28 -22.97
C GLU A 104 9.18 2.55 -22.13
N ILE A 105 8.99 3.69 -22.79
CA ILE A 105 8.82 4.99 -22.14
C ILE A 105 7.35 5.39 -22.26
N ILE A 106 6.71 5.64 -21.12
CA ILE A 106 5.39 6.26 -21.08
C ILE A 106 5.61 7.76 -20.88
N GLU A 107 5.24 8.56 -21.88
CA GLU A 107 5.30 10.01 -21.79
C GLU A 107 4.39 10.53 -20.68
N ALA A 108 4.91 11.44 -19.85
CA ALA A 108 4.17 12.00 -18.74
C ALA A 108 4.77 13.34 -18.28
N ASP A 109 3.92 14.32 -18.07
CA ASP A 109 4.28 15.62 -17.46
C ASP A 109 4.22 15.57 -15.93
N LEU A 110 3.46 14.62 -15.37
CA LEU A 110 3.25 14.48 -13.95
C LEU A 110 3.05 13.00 -13.56
N VAL A 111 3.67 12.59 -12.46
CA VAL A 111 3.56 11.23 -11.92
C VAL A 111 3.17 11.28 -10.45
N PHE A 112 2.14 10.51 -10.07
CA PHE A 112 1.78 10.25 -8.69
C PHE A 112 2.17 8.83 -8.29
N LEU A 113 2.83 8.71 -7.13
CA LEU A 113 3.19 7.43 -6.53
C LEU A 113 2.08 7.02 -5.54
N ALA A 114 1.25 6.07 -5.96
CA ALA A 114 0.13 5.55 -5.20
C ALA A 114 0.35 4.08 -4.81
N MET A 115 1.58 3.75 -4.39
CA MET A 115 2.05 2.38 -4.15
C MET A 115 1.89 1.93 -2.69
N GLY A 116 1.10 2.65 -1.89
CA GLY A 116 0.89 2.39 -0.47
C GLY A 116 1.91 3.10 0.43
N PHE A 117 1.97 2.64 1.67
CA PHE A 117 2.81 3.22 2.70
C PHE A 117 3.87 2.20 3.13
N ILE A 118 5.06 2.68 3.52
CA ILE A 118 6.17 1.82 3.95
C ILE A 118 6.05 1.58 5.46
N HIS A 119 6.11 2.64 6.25
CA HIS A 119 6.06 2.62 7.71
C HIS A 119 5.75 4.04 8.22
N PRO A 120 5.50 4.25 9.52
CA PRO A 120 5.35 5.58 10.11
C PRO A 120 6.60 6.44 9.90
N GLU A 121 6.42 7.76 9.82
CA GLU A 121 7.53 8.72 9.84
C GLU A 121 8.36 8.54 11.10
N GLN A 122 9.65 8.29 10.96
CA GLN A 122 10.53 7.98 12.10
C GLN A 122 11.18 9.23 12.71
N GLU A 123 11.34 10.29 11.93
CA GLU A 123 11.78 11.58 12.44
C GLU A 123 10.68 12.23 13.31
N GLY A 124 11.06 12.97 14.32
CA GLY A 124 10.13 13.52 15.30
C GLY A 124 9.81 12.51 16.41
N LEU A 125 8.55 12.22 16.66
CA LEU A 125 8.05 11.50 17.84
C LEU A 125 8.75 10.16 18.10
N ILE A 126 8.94 9.33 17.09
CA ILE A 126 9.58 8.00 17.25
C ILE A 126 11.02 8.16 17.71
N LYS A 127 11.77 9.04 17.06
CA LYS A 127 13.16 9.34 17.38
C LYS A 127 13.31 10.06 18.72
N GLU A 128 12.50 11.09 18.98
CA GLU A 128 12.55 11.87 20.21
C GLU A 128 12.28 11.03 21.45
N LEU A 129 11.33 10.09 21.37
CA LEU A 129 11.00 9.18 22.47
C LEU A 129 11.81 7.89 22.44
N SER A 130 12.77 7.75 21.51
CA SER A 130 13.60 6.56 21.35
C SER A 130 12.76 5.26 21.23
N ILE A 131 11.65 5.33 20.50
CA ILE A 131 10.74 4.21 20.30
C ILE A 131 11.37 3.18 19.38
N ALA A 132 11.42 1.92 19.83
CA ALA A 132 11.91 0.82 19.04
C ALA A 132 10.95 0.52 17.86
N VAL A 133 11.54 0.20 16.70
CA VAL A 133 10.80 -0.23 15.50
C VAL A 133 11.17 -1.66 15.12
N ASP A 134 10.26 -2.33 14.41
CA ASP A 134 10.49 -3.67 13.88
C ASP A 134 11.37 -3.63 12.61
N THR A 135 11.65 -4.78 12.03
CA THR A 135 12.45 -4.91 10.79
C THR A 135 11.82 -4.25 9.56
N ARG A 136 10.54 -3.87 9.63
CA ARG A 136 9.81 -3.16 8.57
C ARG A 136 9.69 -1.66 8.85
N GLY A 137 10.22 -1.18 9.99
CA GLY A 137 10.14 0.20 10.41
C GLY A 137 8.85 0.58 11.15
N ASN A 138 7.98 -0.38 11.48
CA ASN A 138 6.78 -0.11 12.27
C ASN A 138 7.10 -0.11 13.78
N ILE A 139 6.28 0.56 14.57
CA ILE A 139 6.48 0.65 16.03
C ILE A 139 6.40 -0.76 16.64
N ALA A 140 7.46 -1.14 17.36
CA ALA A 140 7.53 -2.41 18.07
C ALA A 140 6.77 -2.32 19.39
N VAL A 141 5.76 -3.18 19.58
CA VAL A 141 4.97 -3.28 20.81
C VAL A 141 4.89 -4.71 21.31
N ASP A 142 4.62 -4.89 22.59
CA ASP A 142 4.21 -6.19 23.12
C ASP A 142 2.87 -6.61 22.49
N PRO A 143 2.79 -7.79 21.86
CA PRO A 143 1.59 -8.21 21.13
C PRO A 143 0.36 -8.42 22.04
N GLY A 144 0.56 -8.64 23.33
CA GLY A 144 -0.50 -8.83 24.32
C GLY A 144 -1.16 -7.53 24.77
N THR A 145 -0.36 -6.49 24.93
CA THR A 145 -0.77 -5.24 25.57
C THR A 145 -0.71 -4.01 24.68
N ASN A 146 -0.10 -4.09 23.51
CA ASN A 146 0.20 -2.92 22.65
C ASN A 146 1.10 -1.87 23.34
N ARG A 147 1.80 -2.24 24.42
CA ARG A 147 2.72 -1.37 25.16
C ARG A 147 4.11 -1.42 24.53
N ILE A 148 4.81 -0.30 24.53
CA ILE A 148 6.19 -0.18 24.07
C ILE A 148 7.11 -0.48 25.25
N ALA A 149 7.73 -1.65 25.26
CA ALA A 149 8.63 -2.10 26.32
C ALA A 149 8.08 -1.78 27.73
N ASP A 150 8.90 -1.32 28.67
CA ASP A 150 8.51 -0.94 30.02
C ASP A 150 8.13 0.55 30.17
N THR A 151 7.69 1.17 29.08
CA THR A 151 7.25 2.58 29.09
C THR A 151 5.75 2.70 29.44
N ASN A 152 5.26 3.91 29.58
CA ASN A 152 3.84 4.22 29.65
C ASN A 152 3.24 4.60 28.27
N ILE A 153 3.93 4.22 27.19
CA ILE A 153 3.55 4.50 25.80
C ILE A 153 2.89 3.26 25.21
N PHE A 154 1.81 3.45 24.49
CA PHE A 154 1.08 2.43 23.78
C PHE A 154 0.94 2.84 22.31
N ALA A 155 0.97 1.87 21.40
CA ALA A 155 0.75 2.12 19.98
C ALA A 155 -0.17 1.05 19.38
N SER A 156 -0.91 1.42 18.33
CA SER A 156 -1.86 0.53 17.67
C SER A 156 -2.12 0.93 16.22
N GLY A 157 -2.91 0.13 15.52
CA GLY A 157 -3.30 0.38 14.13
C GLY A 157 -2.14 0.28 13.15
N ASP A 158 -2.19 1.06 12.10
CA ASP A 158 -1.24 1.01 10.99
C ASP A 158 0.19 1.35 11.42
N ALA A 159 0.36 2.14 12.47
CA ALA A 159 1.68 2.45 13.03
C ALA A 159 2.42 1.22 13.57
N VAL A 160 1.68 0.17 13.95
CA VAL A 160 2.21 -1.09 14.50
C VAL A 160 2.19 -2.21 13.47
N SER A 161 1.10 -2.35 12.73
CA SER A 161 0.90 -3.48 11.81
C SER A 161 1.31 -3.20 10.35
N GLY A 162 1.59 -1.95 10.03
CA GLY A 162 1.64 -1.45 8.67
C GLY A 162 0.25 -1.11 8.14
N ALA A 163 0.18 -0.29 7.10
CA ALA A 163 -1.08 0.16 6.51
C ALA A 163 -1.94 -1.02 6.03
N SER A 164 -3.20 -1.04 6.46
CA SER A 164 -4.11 -2.15 6.19
C SER A 164 -5.58 -1.71 6.23
N LEU A 165 -6.51 -2.66 6.42
CA LEU A 165 -7.93 -2.37 6.49
C LEU A 165 -8.29 -1.61 7.78
N VAL A 166 -9.18 -0.60 7.66
CA VAL A 166 -9.66 0.21 8.79
C VAL A 166 -10.22 -0.65 9.94
N VAL A 167 -10.89 -1.76 9.61
CA VAL A 167 -11.42 -2.68 10.64
C VAL A 167 -10.32 -3.31 11.49
N ARG A 168 -9.13 -3.55 10.94
CA ARG A 168 -7.96 -4.05 11.69
C ARG A 168 -7.38 -2.97 12.59
N ALA A 169 -7.28 -1.74 12.08
CA ALA A 169 -6.83 -0.60 12.88
C ALA A 169 -7.77 -0.35 14.06
N MET A 170 -9.09 -0.39 13.85
CA MET A 170 -10.10 -0.29 14.91
C MET A 170 -9.98 -1.41 15.94
N ALA A 171 -9.82 -2.67 15.50
CA ALA A 171 -9.66 -3.81 16.42
C ALA A 171 -8.39 -3.66 17.27
N SER A 172 -7.28 -3.25 16.66
CA SER A 172 -6.02 -2.95 17.35
C SER A 172 -6.17 -1.83 18.37
N GLY A 173 -6.85 -0.73 18.01
CA GLY A 173 -7.13 0.39 18.90
C GLY A 173 -7.98 -0.02 20.12
N ARG A 174 -9.01 -0.83 19.92
CA ARG A 174 -9.83 -1.37 21.03
C ARG A 174 -9.02 -2.25 21.98
N LYS A 175 -8.12 -3.06 21.42
CA LYS A 175 -7.22 -3.89 22.23
C LYS A 175 -6.27 -3.02 23.06
N ALA A 176 -5.66 -2.01 22.46
CA ALA A 176 -4.80 -1.06 23.16
C ALA A 176 -5.56 -0.32 24.26
N ALA A 177 -6.80 0.15 24.00
CA ALA A 177 -7.62 0.83 25.00
C ALA A 177 -7.91 -0.07 26.23
N ALA A 178 -8.24 -1.34 26.01
CA ALA A 178 -8.43 -2.30 27.10
C ALA A 178 -7.14 -2.54 27.92
N ALA A 179 -5.99 -2.58 27.24
CA ALA A 179 -4.71 -2.73 27.91
C ALA A 179 -4.31 -1.48 28.72
N ILE A 180 -4.61 -0.29 28.20
CA ILE A 180 -4.42 0.99 28.90
C ILE A 180 -5.31 1.05 30.16
N ASP A 181 -6.60 0.69 30.03
CA ASP A 181 -7.50 0.67 31.19
C ASP A 181 -6.98 -0.26 32.29
N LYS A 182 -6.54 -1.46 31.92
CA LYS A 182 -5.92 -2.40 32.88
C LYS A 182 -4.62 -1.87 33.48
N TYR A 183 -3.83 -1.16 32.70
CA TYR A 183 -2.59 -0.54 33.18
C TYR A 183 -2.84 0.56 34.18
N LEU A 184 -3.87 1.39 33.95
CA LEU A 184 -4.26 2.48 34.84
C LEU A 184 -5.01 2.01 36.09
N HIS A 185 -5.70 0.87 36.00
CA HIS A 185 -6.53 0.33 37.08
C HIS A 185 -6.15 -1.13 37.41
N PRO A 186 -4.92 -1.39 37.90
CA PRO A 186 -4.41 -2.75 38.09
C PRO A 186 -5.22 -3.59 39.12
N HIS A 187 -6.06 -2.98 39.92
CA HIS A 187 -6.87 -3.63 40.97
C HIS A 187 -8.35 -3.80 40.62
N LYS A 188 -8.78 -3.43 39.41
CA LYS A 188 -10.12 -3.77 38.90
C LYS A 188 -10.04 -5.08 38.14
N SER A 189 -10.24 -6.19 38.84
CA SER A 189 -10.46 -7.54 38.27
C SER A 189 -11.94 -7.78 38.05
#